data_3d823d2c22b3002567ea77c0b7983eb6
#
_entry.id   3d823d2c22b3002567ea77c0b7983eb6
#
_cell.length_a   1.000
_cell.length_b   1.000
_cell.length_c   1.000
_cell.angle_alpha   90.00
_cell.angle_beta   90.00
_cell.angle_gamma   90.00
#
_symmetry.space_group_name_H-M   'P 1'
#
loop_
_entity.id
_entity.type
_entity.pdbx_description
1 polymer ?
#
loop_
_entity_poly.entity_id
_entity_poly.type
_entity_poly.pdbx_seq_one_letter_code
_entity_poly.pdbx_strand_id
1 'polypeptide(L)'
;MYYRQKKDTYIRNYDGLGYITSTGLCNDKVVNESGTVFLCALSRTPQTLDQLADKILKSFVDVDKEIILKYAERFYESFVQDGFIVKGETIQELDAADKGFSYHQKTPVTIREDFSPVIHRADSDTQEFLEVFFKGHPHLTSFQIELTSRCNERCVHCYIPHDMKHSEITEEMFYSVMEQLSELGVLSVSLSGGECMLHPKFKDFLRV
;
A
#
# COMPACT_ATOMS: atom_id res chain seq x y z
N MET A 1 2.49 25.50 2.97
CA MET A 1 1.64 24.30 2.97
C MET A 1 2.44 23.15 2.37
N TYR A 2 2.55 22.05 3.08
CA TYR A 2 3.19 20.81 2.66
C TYR A 2 2.15 19.71 2.47
N TYR A 3 2.42 18.80 1.54
CA TYR A 3 1.64 17.58 1.27
C TYR A 3 2.56 16.38 1.39
N ARG A 4 2.01 15.25 1.86
CA ARG A 4 2.74 14.00 2.01
C ARG A 4 1.78 12.81 1.88
N GLN A 5 2.20 11.75 1.20
CA GLN A 5 1.55 10.46 1.24
C GLN A 5 1.57 9.93 2.69
N LYS A 6 0.44 9.42 3.19
CA LYS A 6 0.37 8.81 4.52
C LYS A 6 1.19 7.51 4.61
N LYS A 7 1.61 7.17 5.81
CA LYS A 7 2.43 5.96 6.09
C LYS A 7 1.72 4.66 5.73
N ASP A 8 0.40 4.61 5.90
CA ASP A 8 -0.47 3.46 5.63
C ASP A 8 -1.07 3.46 4.21
N THR A 9 -0.59 4.34 3.35
CA THR A 9 -1.07 4.51 1.97
C THR A 9 -0.01 4.05 0.97
N TYR A 10 -0.45 3.40 -0.10
CA TYR A 10 0.40 2.87 -1.16
C TYR A 10 -0.10 3.35 -2.52
N ILE A 11 0.83 3.84 -3.35
CA ILE A 11 0.56 4.31 -4.70
C ILE A 11 1.24 3.35 -5.68
N ARG A 12 0.52 3.00 -6.76
CA ARG A 12 1.03 2.20 -7.87
C ARG A 12 0.60 2.81 -9.20
N ASN A 13 1.42 2.63 -10.20
CA ASN A 13 1.11 2.92 -11.59
C ASN A 13 1.06 1.59 -12.35
N TYR A 14 -0.11 1.23 -12.83
CA TYR A 14 -0.35 0.05 -13.66
C TYR A 14 -0.63 0.50 -15.09
N ASP A 15 0.45 0.64 -15.90
CA ASP A 15 0.37 1.02 -17.32
C ASP A 15 -0.46 2.29 -17.59
N GLY A 16 -0.24 3.34 -16.78
CA GLY A 16 -0.96 4.60 -16.88
C GLY A 16 -2.21 4.71 -16.00
N LEU A 17 -2.67 3.59 -15.41
CA LEU A 17 -3.71 3.59 -14.39
C LEU A 17 -3.07 3.85 -13.01
N GLY A 18 -3.36 4.99 -12.40
CA GLY A 18 -2.93 5.27 -11.03
C GLY A 18 -3.86 4.63 -10.02
N TYR A 19 -3.26 3.87 -9.11
CA TYR A 19 -3.97 3.22 -8.03
C TYR A 19 -3.42 3.70 -6.69
N ILE A 20 -4.29 4.04 -5.75
CA ILE A 20 -3.94 4.38 -4.38
C ILE A 20 -4.81 3.59 -3.42
N THR A 21 -4.19 2.99 -2.43
CA THR A 21 -4.88 2.23 -1.38
C THR A 21 -4.37 2.60 0.00
N SER A 22 -5.22 2.50 1.00
CA SER A 22 -4.87 2.70 2.41
C SER A 22 -5.28 1.50 3.24
N THR A 23 -4.32 0.91 3.94
CA THR A 23 -4.59 -0.19 4.86
C THR A 23 -5.34 0.26 6.11
N GLY A 24 -5.15 1.51 6.55
CA GLY A 24 -5.84 2.09 7.71
C GLY A 24 -7.30 2.45 7.44
N LEU A 25 -7.61 2.89 6.21
CA LEU A 25 -8.98 3.23 5.79
C LEU A 25 -9.73 2.03 5.23
N CYS A 26 -9.03 0.95 4.86
CA CYS A 26 -9.58 -0.16 4.06
C CYS A 26 -10.33 0.37 2.81
N ASN A 27 -9.73 1.37 2.17
CA ASN A 27 -10.28 2.06 1.00
C ASN A 27 -9.23 2.21 -0.08
N ASP A 28 -9.68 2.28 -1.33
CA ASP A 28 -8.84 2.47 -2.50
C ASP A 28 -9.50 3.38 -3.54
N LYS A 29 -8.68 3.89 -4.45
CA LYS A 29 -9.14 4.68 -5.60
C LYS A 29 -8.26 4.42 -6.82
N VAL A 30 -8.87 4.55 -7.97
CA VAL A 30 -8.19 4.60 -9.26
C VAL A 30 -8.32 5.98 -9.88
N VAL A 31 -7.30 6.38 -10.63
CA VAL A 31 -7.29 7.61 -11.41
C VAL A 31 -6.83 7.31 -12.83
N ASN A 32 -7.25 8.15 -13.75
CA ASN A 32 -6.84 8.08 -15.15
C ASN A 32 -5.35 8.45 -15.33
N GLU A 33 -4.87 8.35 -16.55
CA GLU A 33 -3.47 8.61 -16.92
C GLU A 33 -2.95 9.96 -16.42
N SER A 34 -3.71 11.06 -16.61
CA SER A 34 -3.32 12.37 -16.09
C SER A 34 -3.25 12.38 -14.56
N GLY A 35 -4.24 11.81 -13.88
CA GLY A 35 -4.25 11.70 -12.43
C GLY A 35 -3.11 10.81 -11.89
N THR A 36 -2.65 9.84 -12.69
CA THR A 36 -1.50 8.98 -12.35
C THR A 36 -0.23 9.80 -12.21
N VAL A 37 -0.01 10.78 -13.09
CA VAL A 37 1.15 11.68 -12.99
C VAL A 37 1.12 12.46 -11.68
N PHE A 38 -0.05 12.96 -11.27
CA PHE A 38 -0.21 13.67 -10.00
C PHE A 38 0.02 12.75 -8.80
N LEU A 39 -0.52 11.54 -8.80
CA LEU A 39 -0.28 10.57 -7.74
C LEU A 39 1.20 10.19 -7.62
N CYS A 40 1.86 9.91 -8.74
CA CYS A 40 3.27 9.49 -8.75
C CYS A 40 4.25 10.63 -8.41
N ALA A 41 3.81 11.89 -8.46
CA ALA A 41 4.62 13.01 -7.99
C ALA A 41 4.73 13.06 -6.46
N LEU A 42 3.75 12.50 -5.74
CA LEU A 42 3.76 12.39 -4.28
C LEU A 42 4.84 11.43 -3.79
N SER A 43 5.29 11.67 -2.56
CA SER A 43 6.19 10.78 -1.85
C SER A 43 5.89 10.77 -0.34
N ARG A 44 6.58 9.92 0.38
CA ARG A 44 6.53 9.88 1.85
C ARG A 44 7.37 11.00 2.51
N THR A 45 8.09 11.79 1.72
CA THR A 45 8.76 13.00 2.20
C THR A 45 7.86 14.22 1.99
N PRO A 46 7.80 15.17 2.93
CA PRO A 46 7.02 16.39 2.79
C PRO A 46 7.44 17.20 1.56
N GLN A 47 6.49 17.66 0.77
CA GLN A 47 6.70 18.44 -0.44
C GLN A 47 5.75 19.62 -0.49
N THR A 48 6.23 20.77 -0.94
CA THR A 48 5.36 21.91 -1.21
C THR A 48 4.58 21.70 -2.51
N LEU A 49 3.46 22.40 -2.65
CA LEU A 49 2.67 22.36 -3.89
C LEU A 49 3.51 22.78 -5.10
N ASP A 50 4.40 23.74 -4.93
CA ASP A 50 5.32 24.20 -5.97
C ASP A 50 6.30 23.12 -6.41
N GLN A 51 6.88 22.38 -5.46
CA GLN A 51 7.75 21.24 -5.75
C GLN A 51 7.01 20.09 -6.45
N LEU A 52 5.77 19.85 -6.08
CA LEU A 52 4.92 18.87 -6.76
C LEU A 52 4.59 19.31 -8.19
N ALA A 53 4.25 20.60 -8.38
CA ALA A 53 4.00 21.15 -9.70
C ALA A 53 5.23 21.05 -10.63
N ASP A 54 6.44 21.29 -10.12
CA ASP A 54 7.68 21.15 -10.89
C ASP A 54 7.95 19.69 -11.32
N LYS A 55 7.55 18.73 -10.51
CA LYS A 55 7.62 17.30 -10.90
C LYS A 55 6.60 16.96 -11.98
N ILE A 56 5.36 17.39 -11.78
CA ILE A 56 4.24 17.12 -12.69
C ILE A 56 4.51 17.73 -14.08
N LEU A 57 5.03 18.95 -14.13
CA LEU A 57 5.35 19.64 -15.40
C LEU A 57 6.27 18.85 -16.31
N LYS A 58 7.15 18.00 -15.76
CA LYS A 58 8.05 17.17 -16.58
C LYS A 58 7.34 16.16 -17.48
N SER A 59 6.08 15.86 -17.16
CA SER A 59 5.25 14.89 -17.90
C SER A 59 4.25 15.54 -18.85
N PHE A 60 4.19 16.89 -18.89
CA PHE A 60 3.29 17.62 -19.76
C PHE A 60 4.06 18.55 -20.69
N VAL A 61 3.59 18.69 -21.92
CA VAL A 61 4.16 19.58 -22.93
C VAL A 61 3.22 20.77 -23.09
N ASP A 62 3.77 21.97 -23.24
CA ASP A 62 3.04 23.22 -23.51
C ASP A 62 1.94 23.57 -22.48
N VAL A 63 2.21 23.30 -21.19
CA VAL A 63 1.30 23.63 -20.08
C VAL A 63 1.98 24.60 -19.11
N ASP A 64 1.31 25.69 -18.79
CA ASP A 64 1.80 26.67 -17.82
C ASP A 64 1.79 26.12 -16.39
N LYS A 65 2.83 26.48 -15.62
CA LYS A 65 2.95 26.05 -14.21
C LYS A 65 1.75 26.49 -13.35
N GLU A 66 1.18 27.66 -13.63
CA GLU A 66 0.01 28.18 -12.91
C GLU A 66 -1.22 27.27 -13.07
N ILE A 67 -1.38 26.72 -14.26
CA ILE A 67 -2.46 25.77 -14.56
C ILE A 67 -2.24 24.48 -13.75
N ILE A 68 -1.02 23.96 -13.77
CA ILE A 68 -0.67 22.75 -12.98
C ILE A 68 -0.87 22.99 -11.49
N LEU A 69 -0.44 24.12 -10.93
CA LEU A 69 -0.64 24.46 -9.53
C LEU A 69 -2.13 24.42 -9.13
N LYS A 70 -2.99 25.01 -9.93
CA LYS A 70 -4.44 25.04 -9.69
C LYS A 70 -5.05 23.63 -9.71
N TYR A 71 -4.67 22.80 -10.68
CA TYR A 71 -5.17 21.43 -10.77
C TYR A 71 -4.58 20.54 -9.67
N ALA A 72 -3.29 20.70 -9.35
CA ALA A 72 -2.60 19.95 -8.29
C ALA A 72 -3.23 20.24 -6.92
N GLU A 73 -3.47 21.50 -6.59
CA GLU A 73 -4.12 21.88 -5.35
C GLU A 73 -5.48 21.19 -5.23
N ARG A 74 -6.33 21.29 -6.23
CA ARG A 74 -7.66 20.68 -6.22
C ARG A 74 -7.58 19.15 -6.13
N PHE A 75 -6.66 18.55 -6.85
CA PHE A 75 -6.45 17.10 -6.86
C PHE A 75 -6.03 16.63 -5.46
N TYR A 76 -4.97 17.21 -4.89
CA TYR A 76 -4.48 16.79 -3.58
C TYR A 76 -5.46 17.08 -2.45
N GLU A 77 -6.21 18.20 -2.50
CA GLU A 77 -7.24 18.48 -1.52
C GLU A 77 -8.32 17.37 -1.49
N SER A 78 -8.72 16.84 -2.64
CA SER A 78 -9.68 15.72 -2.67
C SER A 78 -9.11 14.48 -1.98
N PHE A 79 -7.83 14.16 -2.17
CA PHE A 79 -7.17 13.02 -1.53
C PHE A 79 -6.87 13.24 -0.04
N VAL A 80 -6.73 14.50 0.39
CA VAL A 80 -6.69 14.87 1.82
C VAL A 80 -8.05 14.63 2.48
N GLN A 81 -9.14 15.05 1.82
CA GLN A 81 -10.51 14.82 2.31
C GLN A 81 -10.84 13.34 2.42
N ASP A 82 -10.39 12.53 1.45
CA ASP A 82 -10.54 11.08 1.45
C ASP A 82 -9.59 10.37 2.44
N GLY A 83 -8.66 11.09 3.03
CA GLY A 83 -7.75 10.56 4.05
C GLY A 83 -6.51 9.83 3.55
N PHE A 84 -6.21 9.83 2.25
CA PHE A 84 -5.01 9.18 1.69
C PHE A 84 -3.73 10.01 1.86
N ILE A 85 -3.86 11.33 1.96
CA ILE A 85 -2.79 12.30 2.00
C ILE A 85 -2.94 13.15 3.26
N VAL A 86 -1.84 13.59 3.84
CA VAL A 86 -1.84 14.61 4.88
C VAL A 86 -1.30 15.93 4.33
N LYS A 87 -1.84 17.03 4.86
CA LYS A 87 -1.35 18.38 4.63
C LYS A 87 -1.13 19.14 5.94
N GLY A 88 -0.21 20.07 5.95
CA GLY A 88 0.09 20.92 7.11
C GLY A 88 1.02 22.09 6.75
N GLU A 89 1.07 23.10 7.59
CA GLU A 89 2.00 24.23 7.45
C GLU A 89 3.42 23.85 7.88
N THR A 90 3.52 22.88 8.78
CA THR A 90 4.79 22.39 9.34
C THR A 90 4.90 20.88 9.24
N ILE A 91 6.12 20.36 9.33
CA ILE A 91 6.38 18.91 9.36
C ILE A 91 5.77 18.28 10.60
N GLN A 92 5.78 19.00 11.73
CA GLN A 92 5.17 18.52 12.98
C GLN A 92 3.65 18.33 12.85
N GLU A 93 2.97 19.21 12.13
CA GLU A 93 1.53 19.03 11.84
C GLU A 93 1.28 17.81 10.96
N LEU A 94 2.11 17.58 9.94
CA LEU A 94 2.02 16.37 9.10
C LEU A 94 2.19 15.10 9.93
N ASP A 95 3.16 15.08 10.83
CA ASP A 95 3.43 13.92 11.69
C ASP A 95 2.31 13.70 12.73
N ALA A 96 1.73 14.77 13.24
CA ALA A 96 0.60 14.69 14.14
C ALA A 96 -0.68 14.16 13.46
N ALA A 97 -0.88 14.50 12.18
CA ALA A 97 -2.01 14.05 11.38
C ALA A 97 -1.81 12.60 10.87
N ASP A 98 -0.56 12.14 10.72
CA ASP A 98 -0.19 10.84 10.19
C ASP A 98 0.38 9.91 11.27
N LYS A 99 -0.46 9.50 12.19
CA LYS A 99 -0.04 8.62 13.30
C LYS A 99 0.26 7.18 12.86
N GLY A 100 -0.12 6.82 11.64
CA GLY A 100 0.00 5.46 11.12
C GLY A 100 -0.94 4.48 11.85
N PHE A 101 -0.84 3.20 11.49
CA PHE A 101 -1.52 2.13 12.19
C PHE A 101 -0.78 1.81 13.50
N SER A 102 -1.50 1.74 14.61
CA SER A 102 -0.95 1.37 15.91
C SER A 102 -1.86 0.38 16.65
N TYR A 103 -1.31 -0.77 17.01
CA TYR A 103 -1.98 -1.74 17.89
C TYR A 103 -2.20 -1.21 19.31
N HIS A 104 -1.55 -0.11 19.67
CA HIS A 104 -1.63 0.48 21.02
C HIS A 104 -2.70 1.58 21.13
N GLN A 105 -3.45 1.87 20.09
CA GLN A 105 -4.63 2.69 20.23
C GLN A 105 -5.66 1.94 21.08
N LYS A 106 -5.65 2.23 22.38
CA LYS A 106 -6.77 1.91 23.27
C LYS A 106 -7.98 2.78 22.89
N THR A 107 -8.53 2.54 21.73
CA THR A 107 -9.90 2.97 21.45
C THR A 107 -10.77 2.10 22.35
N PRO A 108 -11.57 2.65 23.27
CA PRO A 108 -12.54 1.83 23.98
C PRO A 108 -13.39 1.14 22.93
N VAL A 109 -13.34 -0.18 22.88
CA VAL A 109 -14.27 -0.96 22.07
C VAL A 109 -15.62 -0.75 22.73
N THR A 110 -16.38 0.21 22.22
CA THR A 110 -17.78 0.30 22.57
C THR A 110 -18.43 -0.91 21.90
N ILE A 111 -18.69 -1.94 22.68
CA ILE A 111 -19.50 -3.07 22.24
C ILE A 111 -20.87 -2.45 21.92
N ARG A 112 -21.14 -2.24 20.64
CA ARG A 112 -22.49 -1.90 20.19
C ARG A 112 -23.31 -3.18 20.31
N GLU A 113 -24.42 -3.10 21.02
CA GLU A 113 -25.38 -4.20 21.13
C GLU A 113 -25.99 -4.60 19.78
N ASP A 114 -25.92 -3.73 18.79
CA ASP A 114 -26.25 -4.02 17.39
C ASP A 114 -25.00 -4.47 16.63
N PHE A 115 -24.79 -5.76 16.58
CA PHE A 115 -23.88 -6.42 15.64
C PHE A 115 -24.53 -6.44 14.24
N SER A 116 -24.73 -5.30 13.65
CA SER A 116 -24.86 -5.23 12.20
C SER A 116 -23.43 -5.30 11.64
N PRO A 117 -23.07 -6.35 10.88
CA PRO A 117 -21.79 -6.37 10.21
C PRO A 117 -21.72 -5.11 9.35
N VAL A 118 -20.81 -4.21 9.67
CA VAL A 118 -20.46 -3.12 8.76
C VAL A 118 -19.78 -3.81 7.59
N ILE A 119 -20.56 -4.16 6.59
CA ILE A 119 -20.03 -4.56 5.30
C ILE A 119 -19.44 -3.26 4.74
N HIS A 120 -18.13 -3.07 4.95
CA HIS A 120 -17.38 -2.15 4.12
C HIS A 120 -17.47 -2.73 2.71
N ARG A 121 -18.45 -2.28 1.96
CA ARG A 121 -18.40 -2.43 0.52
C ARG A 121 -17.19 -1.60 0.09
N ALA A 122 -16.06 -2.24 -0.16
CA ALA A 122 -15.12 -1.72 -1.14
C ALA A 122 -15.98 -1.27 -2.31
N ASP A 123 -15.72 -0.08 -2.81
CA ASP A 123 -16.53 0.50 -3.87
C ASP A 123 -16.61 -0.56 -4.97
N SER A 124 -17.78 -1.18 -5.13
CA SER A 124 -17.93 -2.34 -6.01
C SER A 124 -17.47 -2.02 -7.43
N ASP A 125 -17.57 -0.75 -7.79
CA ASP A 125 -17.18 -0.24 -9.10
C ASP A 125 -15.66 -0.26 -9.31
N THR A 126 -14.86 0.07 -8.27
CA THR A 126 -13.39 0.03 -8.37
C THR A 126 -12.89 -1.40 -8.48
N GLN A 127 -13.42 -2.33 -7.72
CA GLN A 127 -13.02 -3.73 -7.77
C GLN A 127 -13.38 -4.36 -9.11
N GLU A 128 -14.59 -4.16 -9.58
CA GLU A 128 -15.05 -4.68 -10.88
C GLU A 128 -14.21 -4.08 -12.03
N PHE A 129 -13.92 -2.78 -11.98
CA PHE A 129 -13.04 -2.13 -12.94
C PHE A 129 -11.64 -2.75 -12.95
N LEU A 130 -11.02 -2.95 -11.77
CA LEU A 130 -9.68 -3.55 -11.66
C LEU A 130 -9.65 -4.99 -12.17
N GLU A 131 -10.69 -5.80 -11.89
CA GLU A 131 -10.80 -7.17 -12.40
C GLU A 131 -10.83 -7.20 -13.94
N VAL A 132 -11.56 -6.29 -14.56
CA VAL A 132 -11.60 -6.17 -16.03
C VAL A 132 -10.27 -5.67 -16.57
N PHE A 133 -9.69 -4.67 -15.95
CA PHE A 133 -8.40 -4.09 -16.35
C PHE A 133 -7.29 -5.13 -16.31
N PHE A 134 -7.14 -5.88 -15.21
CA PHE A 134 -6.08 -6.87 -15.05
C PHE A 134 -6.24 -8.12 -15.92
N LYS A 135 -7.41 -8.38 -16.52
CA LYS A 135 -7.55 -9.42 -17.57
C LYS A 135 -6.77 -9.06 -18.83
N GLY A 136 -6.70 -7.76 -19.18
CA GLY A 136 -5.93 -7.28 -20.33
C GLY A 136 -4.49 -6.87 -19.98
N HIS A 137 -4.23 -6.56 -18.72
CA HIS A 137 -2.98 -6.03 -18.19
C HIS A 137 -2.61 -6.80 -16.91
N PRO A 138 -2.12 -8.04 -17.02
CA PRO A 138 -1.85 -8.85 -15.84
C PRO A 138 -0.73 -8.26 -15.00
N HIS A 139 -1.02 -8.00 -13.73
CA HIS A 139 -0.07 -7.54 -12.73
C HIS A 139 -0.09 -8.42 -11.49
N LEU A 140 1.08 -8.63 -10.90
CA LEU A 140 1.21 -9.33 -9.63
C LEU A 140 0.96 -8.35 -8.48
N THR A 141 -0.20 -8.46 -7.85
CA THR A 141 -0.61 -7.56 -6.75
C THR A 141 -0.31 -8.13 -5.37
N SER A 142 -0.28 -9.45 -5.23
CA SER A 142 0.02 -10.14 -3.98
C SER A 142 0.89 -11.37 -4.20
N PHE A 143 1.73 -11.70 -3.22
CA PHE A 143 2.61 -12.84 -3.25
C PHE A 143 2.70 -13.51 -1.88
N GLN A 144 2.80 -14.83 -1.85
CA GLN A 144 3.01 -15.59 -0.63
C GLN A 144 4.37 -16.27 -0.66
N ILE A 145 5.16 -16.10 0.40
CA ILE A 145 6.48 -16.72 0.56
C ILE A 145 6.40 -17.71 1.73
N GLU A 146 6.73 -18.97 1.48
CA GLU A 146 6.93 -19.96 2.51
C GLU A 146 8.38 -19.90 3.02
N LEU A 147 8.58 -19.42 4.23
CA LEU A 147 9.90 -19.22 4.81
C LEU A 147 10.54 -20.54 5.25
N THR A 148 9.73 -21.46 5.79
CA THR A 148 10.19 -22.75 6.28
C THR A 148 9.07 -23.77 6.29
N SER A 149 9.39 -25.01 6.05
CA SER A 149 8.44 -26.11 6.22
C SER A 149 8.38 -26.61 7.68
N ARG A 150 9.30 -26.18 8.55
CA ARG A 150 9.27 -26.54 9.99
C ARG A 150 8.03 -25.99 10.67
N CYS A 151 7.46 -26.79 11.57
CA CYS A 151 6.28 -26.42 12.34
C CYS A 151 6.29 -27.10 13.71
N ASN A 152 5.87 -26.37 14.72
CA ASN A 152 5.65 -26.90 16.07
C ASN A 152 4.23 -27.47 16.25
N GLU A 153 3.36 -27.31 15.26
CA GLU A 153 1.98 -27.78 15.27
C GLU A 153 1.78 -29.07 14.46
N ARG A 154 0.70 -29.80 14.75
CA ARG A 154 0.27 -31.03 14.08
C ARG A 154 -1.16 -30.91 13.59
N CYS A 155 -1.42 -29.93 12.75
CA CYS A 155 -2.76 -29.70 12.20
C CYS A 155 -3.25 -30.89 11.37
N VAL A 156 -4.50 -31.29 11.60
CA VAL A 156 -5.12 -32.44 10.89
C VAL A 156 -5.20 -32.19 9.38
N HIS A 157 -5.33 -30.93 8.96
CA HIS A 157 -5.43 -30.56 7.55
C HIS A 157 -4.11 -30.00 6.99
N CYS A 158 -2.96 -30.33 7.61
CA CYS A 158 -1.67 -29.86 7.12
C CYS A 158 -1.36 -30.49 5.75
N TYR A 159 -1.10 -29.66 4.76
CA TYR A 159 -0.72 -30.13 3.43
C TYR A 159 0.76 -30.55 3.34
N ILE A 160 1.60 -30.15 4.32
CA ILE A 160 3.01 -30.54 4.38
C ILE A 160 3.11 -31.84 5.20
N PRO A 161 3.55 -32.94 4.62
CA PRO A 161 3.79 -34.18 5.37
C PRO A 161 4.79 -33.96 6.49
N HIS A 162 4.57 -34.60 7.66
CA HIS A 162 5.40 -34.38 8.85
C HIS A 162 6.86 -34.79 8.68
N ASP A 163 7.13 -35.74 7.82
CA ASP A 163 8.47 -36.21 7.45
C ASP A 163 9.19 -35.33 6.43
N MET A 164 8.50 -34.35 5.84
CA MET A 164 9.05 -33.44 4.84
C MET A 164 9.30 -32.01 5.41
N LYS A 165 9.23 -31.81 6.71
CA LYS A 165 9.33 -30.48 7.36
C LYS A 165 10.78 -30.06 7.62
N HIS A 166 11.62 -30.00 6.57
CA HIS A 166 13.07 -29.73 6.72
C HIS A 166 13.61 -28.62 5.80
N SER A 167 12.77 -28.01 4.96
CA SER A 167 13.21 -26.97 4.03
C SER A 167 13.08 -25.58 4.64
N GLU A 168 14.03 -24.72 4.31
CA GLU A 168 14.05 -23.30 4.68
C GLU A 168 14.51 -22.47 3.48
N ILE A 169 13.96 -21.28 3.32
CA ILE A 169 14.46 -20.31 2.37
C ILE A 169 15.80 -19.73 2.86
N THR A 170 16.75 -19.50 1.99
CA THR A 170 17.98 -18.79 2.36
C THR A 170 17.75 -17.28 2.41
N GLU A 171 18.60 -16.55 3.17
CA GLU A 171 18.54 -15.08 3.21
C GLU A 171 18.70 -14.48 1.81
N GLU A 172 19.66 -14.98 1.03
CA GLU A 172 19.94 -14.50 -0.33
C GLU A 172 18.72 -14.66 -1.23
N MET A 173 18.05 -15.82 -1.18
CA MET A 173 16.86 -16.06 -1.95
C MET A 173 15.70 -15.16 -1.51
N PHE A 174 15.50 -14.99 -0.20
CA PHE A 174 14.45 -14.11 0.32
C PHE A 174 14.64 -12.68 -0.17
N TYR A 175 15.84 -12.09 0.01
CA TYR A 175 16.09 -10.71 -0.41
C TYR A 175 16.01 -10.54 -1.93
N SER A 176 16.50 -11.50 -2.70
CA SER A 176 16.37 -11.47 -4.17
C SER A 176 14.91 -11.50 -4.63
N VAL A 177 14.06 -12.30 -3.99
CA VAL A 177 12.63 -12.32 -4.27
C VAL A 177 11.98 -10.98 -3.88
N MET A 178 12.30 -10.43 -2.71
CA MET A 178 11.74 -9.15 -2.26
C MET A 178 12.12 -7.99 -3.19
N GLU A 179 13.35 -7.96 -3.70
CA GLU A 179 13.80 -6.98 -4.69
C GLU A 179 12.94 -7.06 -5.96
N GLN A 180 12.79 -8.26 -6.54
CA GLN A 180 11.94 -8.48 -7.72
C GLN A 180 10.47 -8.10 -7.48
N LEU A 181 9.90 -8.44 -6.32
CA LEU A 181 8.53 -8.07 -5.97
C LEU A 181 8.37 -6.56 -5.82
N SER A 182 9.39 -5.87 -5.31
CA SER A 182 9.42 -4.41 -5.23
C SER A 182 9.44 -3.76 -6.61
N GLU A 183 10.27 -4.27 -7.52
CA GLU A 183 10.35 -3.80 -8.92
C GLU A 183 9.02 -4.01 -9.66
N LEU A 184 8.36 -5.15 -9.44
CA LEU A 184 7.04 -5.45 -9.99
C LEU A 184 5.90 -4.64 -9.35
N GLY A 185 6.17 -3.87 -8.29
CA GLY A 185 5.17 -3.06 -7.61
C GLY A 185 4.14 -3.86 -6.82
N VAL A 186 4.49 -5.05 -6.33
CA VAL A 186 3.61 -5.88 -5.50
C VAL A 186 3.15 -5.10 -4.27
N LEU A 187 1.88 -5.19 -3.93
CA LEU A 187 1.25 -4.44 -2.83
C LEU A 187 1.32 -5.21 -1.50
N SER A 188 1.24 -6.53 -1.55
CA SER A 188 1.13 -7.37 -0.37
C SER A 188 1.99 -8.61 -0.49
N VAL A 189 2.78 -8.87 0.55
CA VAL A 189 3.53 -10.12 0.69
C VAL A 189 3.11 -10.81 1.97
N SER A 190 2.64 -12.05 1.87
CA SER A 190 2.31 -12.89 3.01
C SER A 190 3.45 -13.84 3.32
N LEU A 191 3.94 -13.83 4.55
CA LEU A 191 4.93 -14.78 5.03
C LEU A 191 4.22 -16.00 5.64
N SER A 192 4.52 -17.17 5.13
CA SER A 192 3.84 -18.43 5.42
C SER A 192 4.85 -19.57 5.57
N GLY A 193 4.35 -20.80 5.53
CA GLY A 193 5.13 -22.04 5.59
C GLY A 193 4.51 -23.03 6.57
N GLY A 194 5.32 -23.84 7.26
CA GLY A 194 4.86 -24.58 8.41
C GLY A 194 4.44 -23.61 9.52
N GLU A 195 5.42 -23.12 10.30
CA GLU A 195 5.26 -21.96 11.17
C GLU A 195 6.38 -20.99 10.87
N CYS A 196 6.05 -19.90 10.15
CA CYS A 196 7.05 -18.97 9.61
C CYS A 196 7.91 -18.32 10.70
N MET A 197 7.38 -18.14 11.93
CA MET A 197 8.14 -17.60 13.07
C MET A 197 9.25 -18.52 13.57
N LEU A 198 9.27 -19.78 13.16
CA LEU A 198 10.36 -20.71 13.47
C LEU A 198 11.58 -20.51 12.56
N HIS A 199 11.47 -19.70 11.51
CA HIS A 199 12.63 -19.38 10.68
C HIS A 199 13.62 -18.52 11.47
N PRO A 200 14.94 -18.86 11.52
CA PRO A 200 15.93 -18.15 12.33
C PRO A 200 16.01 -16.66 12.04
N LYS A 201 15.75 -16.27 10.79
CA LYS A 201 15.82 -14.88 10.31
C LYS A 201 14.46 -14.19 10.17
N PHE A 202 13.40 -14.76 10.73
CA PHE A 202 12.04 -14.21 10.64
C PHE A 202 11.97 -12.72 10.99
N LYS A 203 12.61 -12.33 12.12
CA LYS A 203 12.60 -10.93 12.58
C LYS A 203 13.36 -9.99 11.63
N ASP A 204 14.39 -10.49 10.95
CA ASP A 204 15.16 -9.69 9.99
C ASP A 204 14.35 -9.51 8.72
N PHE A 205 13.65 -10.54 8.27
CA PHE A 205 12.75 -10.49 7.10
C PHE A 205 11.58 -9.52 7.26
N LEU A 206 11.12 -9.27 8.48
CA LEU A 206 10.06 -8.27 8.74
C LEU A 206 10.54 -6.80 8.64
N ARG A 207 11.82 -6.55 8.46
CA ARG A 207 12.41 -5.19 8.41
C ARG A 207 12.71 -4.69 7.00
N VAL A 208 12.37 -5.47 6.01
CA VAL A 208 12.62 -5.17 4.59
C VAL A 208 11.61 -4.18 4.03
#